data_e91af3066f9e9fda959610db646f10cf
#
_entry.id   e91af3066f9e9fda959610db646f10cf
#
_cell.length_a   1.000
_cell.length_b   1.000
_cell.length_c   1.000
_cell.angle_alpha   90.00
_cell.angle_beta   90.00
_cell.angle_gamma   90.00
#
_symmetry.space_group_name_H-M   'P 1'
#
loop_
_entity.id
_entity.type
_entity.pdbx_description
1 polymer ?
#
loop_
_entity_poly.entity_id
_entity_poly.type
_entity_poly.pdbx_seq_one_letter_code
_entity_poly.pdbx_strand_id
1 'polypeptide(L)' 'MKKYESYNELPLTLSVPEVAAVLGISRVGAYELVHSASFPKVKIGKRILVPKDKLIEWLDAQVEVED' A
#
# COMPACT_ATOMS: atom_id res chain seq x y z
N MET A 1 15.67 -3.04 6.75
CA MET A 1 14.40 -2.69 6.11
C MET A 1 14.48 -1.29 5.53
N LYS A 2 14.03 -1.11 4.30
CA LYS A 2 14.05 0.18 3.66
C LYS A 2 12.93 1.08 4.21
N LYS A 3 13.27 2.31 4.51
CA LYS A 3 12.30 3.29 5.02
C LYS A 3 12.09 4.38 3.98
N TYR A 4 10.85 4.65 3.65
CA TYR A 4 10.49 5.68 2.67
C TYR A 4 10.11 6.96 3.39
N GLU A 5 10.61 8.09 2.90
CA GLU A 5 10.34 9.40 3.49
C GLU A 5 9.45 10.29 2.62
N SER A 6 9.32 9.95 1.34
CA SER A 6 8.42 10.69 0.47
C SER A 6 7.86 9.76 -0.60
N TYR A 7 6.75 10.18 -1.20
CA TYR A 7 6.12 9.41 -2.27
C TYR A 7 7.01 9.28 -3.50
N ASN A 8 7.88 10.26 -3.72
CA ASN A 8 8.78 10.23 -4.87
C ASN A 8 9.80 9.10 -4.81
N GLU A 9 10.06 8.57 -3.64
CA GLU A 9 11.00 7.46 -3.47
C GLU A 9 10.38 6.11 -3.78
N LEU A 10 9.05 6.05 -3.94
CA LEU A 10 8.35 4.80 -4.17
C LEU A 10 8.43 4.39 -5.64
N PRO A 11 8.59 3.09 -5.92
CA PRO A 11 8.48 2.60 -7.29
C PRO A 11 7.04 2.73 -7.79
N LEU A 12 6.84 2.61 -9.10
CA LEU A 12 5.51 2.74 -9.70
C LEU A 12 4.52 1.71 -9.17
N THR A 13 5.00 0.50 -8.89
CA THR A 13 4.20 -0.55 -8.28
C THR A 13 4.92 -1.10 -7.07
N LEU A 14 4.15 -1.53 -6.09
CA LEU A 14 4.66 -2.00 -4.81
C LEU A 14 4.24 -3.44 -4.57
N SER A 15 5.16 -4.23 -4.02
CA SER A 15 4.83 -5.56 -3.53
C SER A 15 4.17 -5.44 -2.16
N VAL A 16 3.60 -6.54 -1.65
CA VAL A 16 2.97 -6.52 -0.31
C VAL A 16 3.98 -6.14 0.79
N PRO A 17 5.20 -6.71 0.81
CA PRO A 17 6.18 -6.28 1.81
C PRO A 17 6.54 -4.80 1.71
N GLU A 18 6.57 -4.25 0.48
CA GLU A 18 6.84 -2.82 0.30
C GLU A 18 5.69 -1.97 0.83
N VAL A 19 4.44 -2.41 0.62
CA VAL A 19 3.28 -1.73 1.19
C VAL A 19 3.39 -1.71 2.72
N ALA A 20 3.80 -2.84 3.32
CA ALA A 20 3.99 -2.90 4.77
C ALA A 20 5.01 -1.87 5.24
N ALA A 21 6.13 -1.75 4.51
CA ALA A 21 7.17 -0.78 4.86
C ALA A 21 6.68 0.66 4.73
N VAL A 22 5.94 0.95 3.67
CA VAL A 22 5.40 2.30 3.43
C VAL A 22 4.41 2.69 4.53
N LEU A 23 3.53 1.79 4.90
CA LEU A 23 2.49 2.08 5.88
C LEU A 23 2.96 1.89 7.32
N GLY A 24 4.14 1.30 7.52
CA GLY A 24 4.67 1.06 8.86
C GLY A 24 3.90 0.00 9.62
N ILE A 25 3.39 -1.01 8.92
CA ILE A 25 2.61 -2.10 9.53
C ILE A 25 3.32 -3.43 9.31
N SER A 26 2.87 -4.47 10.01
CA SER A 26 3.42 -5.80 9.85
C SER A 26 3.08 -6.38 8.47
N ARG A 27 3.85 -7.39 8.04
CA ARG A 27 3.56 -8.07 6.78
C ARG A 27 2.20 -8.76 6.81
N VAL A 28 1.86 -9.34 7.97
CA VAL A 28 0.55 -9.99 8.13
C VAL A 28 -0.56 -8.94 7.94
N GLY A 29 -0.42 -7.79 8.57
CA GLY A 29 -1.38 -6.70 8.41
C GLY A 29 -1.49 -6.22 6.97
N ALA A 30 -0.35 -6.13 6.28
CA ALA A 30 -0.35 -5.72 4.88
C ALA A 30 -1.05 -6.75 3.99
N TYR A 31 -0.82 -8.05 4.21
CA TYR A 31 -1.52 -9.09 3.46
C TYR A 31 -3.02 -9.05 3.67
N GLU A 32 -3.45 -8.86 4.90
CA GLU A 32 -4.87 -8.72 5.20
C GLU A 32 -5.46 -7.51 4.49
N LEU A 33 -4.73 -6.40 4.52
CA LEU A 33 -5.18 -5.15 3.91
C LEU A 33 -5.35 -5.29 2.39
N VAL A 34 -4.35 -5.86 1.70
CA VAL A 34 -4.42 -5.97 0.24
C VAL A 34 -5.48 -6.96 -0.22
N HIS A 35 -5.90 -7.86 0.66
CA HIS A 35 -6.97 -8.80 0.33
C HIS A 35 -8.36 -8.24 0.63
N SER A 36 -8.44 -7.06 1.24
CA SER A 36 -9.75 -6.44 1.47
C SER A 36 -10.35 -5.94 0.15
N ALA A 37 -11.68 -5.93 0.09
CA ALA A 37 -12.38 -5.65 -1.16
C ALA A 37 -12.15 -4.24 -1.70
N SER A 38 -11.92 -3.28 -0.83
CA SER A 38 -11.80 -1.88 -1.23
C SER A 38 -10.36 -1.42 -1.48
N PHE A 39 -9.38 -2.28 -1.24
CA PHE A 39 -7.98 -1.88 -1.38
C PHE A 39 -7.55 -1.99 -2.85
N PRO A 40 -6.88 -0.96 -3.42
CA PRO A 40 -6.45 -1.00 -4.81
C PRO A 40 -5.30 -1.99 -5.02
N LYS A 41 -5.47 -2.89 -5.97
CA LYS A 41 -4.44 -3.87 -6.28
C LYS A 41 -4.63 -4.42 -7.69
N VAL A 42 -3.53 -4.92 -8.25
CA VAL A 42 -3.55 -5.64 -9.52
C VAL A 42 -2.99 -7.03 -9.26
N LYS A 43 -3.71 -8.05 -9.71
CA LYS A 43 -3.24 -9.43 -9.60
C LYS A 43 -2.71 -9.88 -10.94
N ILE A 44 -1.45 -10.30 -10.98
CA ILE A 44 -0.81 -10.83 -12.17
C ILE A 44 -0.28 -12.22 -11.82
N GLY A 45 -0.96 -13.24 -12.32
CA GLY A 45 -0.64 -14.61 -11.92
C GLY A 45 -0.86 -14.76 -10.42
N LYS A 46 0.21 -15.16 -9.72
CA LYS A 46 0.17 -15.31 -8.26
C LYS A 46 0.67 -14.08 -7.51
N ARG A 47 1.05 -13.04 -8.25
CA ARG A 47 1.60 -11.83 -7.63
C ARG A 47 0.52 -10.77 -7.45
N ILE A 48 0.63 -10.07 -6.34
CA ILE A 48 -0.21 -8.92 -6.07
C ILE A 48 0.69 -7.69 -6.12
N LEU A 49 0.30 -6.73 -6.95
CA LEU A 49 1.02 -5.47 -7.08
C LEU A 49 0.08 -4.33 -6.75
N VAL A 50 0.61 -3.31 -6.09
CA VAL A 50 -0.18 -2.14 -5.68
C VAL A 50 0.38 -0.93 -6.43
N PRO A 51 -0.41 -0.33 -7.35
CA PRO A 51 0.04 0.87 -8.04
C PRO A 51 0.22 2.01 -7.05
N LYS A 52 1.36 2.68 -7.12
CA LYS A 52 1.69 3.76 -6.19
C LYS A 52 0.62 4.85 -6.15
N ASP A 53 0.19 5.32 -7.32
CA ASP A 53 -0.78 6.40 -7.38
C ASP A 53 -2.10 6.01 -6.71
N LYS A 54 -2.51 4.77 -6.90
CA LYS A 54 -3.76 4.28 -6.31
C LYS A 54 -3.64 4.09 -4.80
N LEU A 55 -2.46 3.70 -4.34
CA LEU A 55 -2.21 3.59 -2.90
C LEU A 55 -2.31 4.96 -2.25
N ILE A 56 -1.75 5.98 -2.88
CA ILE A 56 -1.81 7.35 -2.37
C ILE A 56 -3.26 7.83 -2.30
N GLU A 57 -4.04 7.61 -3.37
CA GLU A 57 -5.45 7.97 -3.39
C GLU A 57 -6.24 7.25 -2.30
N TRP A 58 -5.97 5.96 -2.14
CA TRP A 58 -6.64 5.17 -1.11
C TRP A 58 -6.32 5.70 0.28
N LEU A 59 -5.04 6.01 0.50
CA LEU A 59 -4.58 6.51 1.79
C LEU A 59 -5.24 7.85 2.12
N ASP A 60 -5.31 8.74 1.14
CA ASP A 60 -5.97 10.03 1.32
C ASP A 60 -7.44 9.85 1.71
N ALA A 61 -8.10 8.85 1.13
CA ALA A 61 -9.51 8.58 1.43
C ALA A 61 -9.71 8.03 2.84
N GLN A 62 -8.67 7.48 3.45
CA GLN A 62 -8.74 6.92 4.80
C GLN A 62 -8.52 7.97 5.89
N VAL A 63 -8.10 9.16 5.52
CA VAL A 63 -7.83 10.21 6.51
C VAL A 63 -9.13 10.62 7.19
N GLU A 64 -9.13 10.57 8.51
CA GLU A 64 -10.27 11.01 9.30
C GLU A 64 -9.93 12.36 9.93
N VAL A 65 -10.85 13.30 9.81
CA VAL A 65 -10.69 14.61 10.41
C VAL A 65 -11.64 14.71 11.59
N GLU A 66 -11.08 14.94 12.77
CA GLU A 66 -11.88 15.15 13.98
C GLU A 66 -11.93 16.62 14.31
N ASP A 67 -13.13 17.10 14.55
CA ASP A 67 -13.36 18.50 14.93
C ASP A 67 -13.18 18.73 16.42
#